data_7cac6603d9628d8e79915c213b359627
#
_entry.id   7cac6603d9628d8e79915c213b359627
#
_cell.length_a   1.000
_cell.length_b   1.000
_cell.length_c   1.000
_cell.angle_alpha   90.00
_cell.angle_beta   90.00
_cell.angle_gamma   90.00
#
_symmetry.space_group_name_H-M   'P 1'
#
loop_
_entity.id
_entity.type
_entity.pdbx_description
1 polymer ?
#
loop_
_entity_poly.entity_id
_entity_poly.type
_entity_poly.pdbx_seq_one_letter_code
_entity_poly.pdbx_strand_id
1 'polypeptide(L)'
;MSTERPSVVIVDDHELFRAGVQAELEDRVDVRAAAGTVEEAVSVIVREKPDVVLLDVHMPGGGGIEVIRQVAERRAAQRFLALSVSDAAEDVIAVIRAGARGYVTKSISGEELADAIGCVRDGDAVFSPRLAGFVLDAFHGEIPEAEVDPELDQLTPREREVLRLIARGYLYKEIAMRLGISPKTVEAHVGSVLRKLQLSTRHELSRWAVERRLVD
;
A
#
# COMPACT_ATOMS: atom_id res chain seq x y z
N MET A 1 -12.19 28.27 -7.70
CA MET A 1 -12.18 27.02 -6.94
C MET A 1 -13.48 26.30 -7.24
N SER A 2 -13.44 25.15 -7.85
CA SER A 2 -14.66 24.38 -8.20
C SER A 2 -15.33 23.92 -6.90
N THR A 3 -16.59 24.27 -6.71
CA THR A 3 -17.41 23.85 -5.56
C THR A 3 -17.93 22.42 -5.70
N GLU A 4 -17.47 21.71 -6.70
CA GLU A 4 -17.91 20.35 -7.01
C GLU A 4 -17.09 19.35 -6.16
N ARG A 5 -17.78 18.40 -5.51
CA ARG A 5 -17.14 17.36 -4.73
C ARG A 5 -16.21 16.52 -5.63
N PRO A 6 -14.98 16.17 -5.17
CA PRO A 6 -14.10 15.31 -5.95
C PRO A 6 -14.75 13.96 -6.22
N SER A 7 -14.69 13.51 -7.46
CA SER A 7 -15.13 12.16 -7.82
C SER A 7 -14.04 11.13 -7.52
N VAL A 8 -14.42 10.03 -6.87
CA VAL A 8 -13.47 9.03 -6.35
C VAL A 8 -13.87 7.62 -6.75
N VAL A 9 -12.89 6.77 -7.05
CA VAL A 9 -13.01 5.32 -7.08
C VAL A 9 -12.17 4.76 -5.95
N ILE A 10 -12.75 3.81 -5.18
CA ILE A 10 -12.08 3.15 -4.05
C ILE A 10 -11.65 1.74 -4.49
N VAL A 11 -10.38 1.43 -4.35
CA VAL A 11 -9.78 0.15 -4.74
C VAL A 11 -9.09 -0.48 -3.53
N ASP A 12 -9.63 -1.59 -3.02
CA ASP A 12 -9.13 -2.31 -1.86
C ASP A 12 -9.73 -3.72 -1.85
N ASP A 13 -9.00 -4.76 -1.53
CA ASP A 13 -9.53 -6.14 -1.50
C ASP A 13 -10.35 -6.45 -0.24
N HIS A 14 -10.29 -5.59 0.79
CA HIS A 14 -11.05 -5.74 2.03
C HIS A 14 -12.42 -5.04 1.94
N GLU A 15 -13.48 -5.80 1.75
CA GLU A 15 -14.86 -5.28 1.59
C GLU A 15 -15.31 -4.37 2.74
N LEU A 16 -15.05 -4.77 3.99
CA LEU A 16 -15.41 -3.96 5.16
C LEU A 16 -14.66 -2.63 5.22
N PHE A 17 -13.41 -2.60 4.79
CA PHE A 17 -12.65 -1.35 4.73
C PHE A 17 -13.20 -0.43 3.64
N ARG A 18 -13.50 -0.95 2.45
CA ARG A 18 -14.14 -0.17 1.37
C ARG A 18 -15.45 0.45 1.83
N ALA A 19 -16.33 -0.35 2.49
CA ALA A 19 -17.60 0.14 3.01
C ALA A 19 -17.42 1.22 4.08
N GLY A 20 -16.44 1.06 4.98
CA GLY A 20 -16.09 2.05 6.00
C GLY A 20 -15.62 3.37 5.39
N VAL A 21 -14.66 3.32 4.47
CA VAL A 21 -14.15 4.51 3.76
C VAL A 21 -15.26 5.22 2.98
N GLN A 22 -16.14 4.46 2.32
CA GLN A 22 -17.27 5.04 1.59
C GLN A 22 -18.22 5.79 2.53
N ALA A 23 -18.56 5.21 3.69
CA ALA A 23 -19.42 5.86 4.68
C ALA A 23 -18.78 7.13 5.27
N GLU A 24 -17.48 7.09 5.59
CA GLU A 24 -16.75 8.24 6.14
C GLU A 24 -16.63 9.41 5.15
N LEU A 25 -16.66 9.12 3.85
CA LEU A 25 -16.48 10.11 2.80
C LEU A 25 -17.77 10.58 2.15
N GLU A 26 -18.94 9.99 2.47
CA GLU A 26 -20.24 10.18 1.78
C GLU A 26 -20.64 11.66 1.60
N ASP A 27 -20.39 12.48 2.62
CA ASP A 27 -20.74 13.91 2.58
C ASP A 27 -19.65 14.81 1.95
N ARG A 28 -18.48 14.29 1.67
CA ARG A 28 -17.28 15.06 1.30
C ARG A 28 -16.84 14.84 -0.15
N VAL A 29 -17.04 13.64 -0.68
CA VAL A 29 -16.65 13.26 -2.04
C VAL A 29 -17.78 12.54 -2.77
N ASP A 30 -17.69 12.41 -4.09
CA ASP A 30 -18.59 11.64 -4.94
C ASP A 30 -17.95 10.27 -5.23
N VAL A 31 -18.31 9.24 -4.46
CA VAL A 31 -17.82 7.88 -4.66
C VAL A 31 -18.53 7.23 -5.84
N ARG A 32 -17.89 7.17 -6.99
CA ARG A 32 -18.45 6.65 -8.26
C ARG A 32 -18.50 5.14 -8.34
N ALA A 33 -17.50 4.46 -7.78
CA ALA A 33 -17.43 3.01 -7.76
C ALA A 33 -16.44 2.51 -6.71
N ALA A 34 -16.51 1.21 -6.41
CA ALA A 34 -15.51 0.50 -5.61
C ALA A 34 -15.12 -0.81 -6.31
N ALA A 35 -13.89 -1.26 -6.14
CA ALA A 35 -13.36 -2.48 -6.74
C ALA A 35 -12.51 -3.26 -5.74
N GLY A 36 -12.52 -4.58 -5.83
CA GLY A 36 -11.78 -5.50 -4.95
C GLY A 36 -10.65 -6.24 -5.64
N THR A 37 -10.56 -6.16 -6.96
CA THR A 37 -9.52 -6.81 -7.76
C THR A 37 -8.86 -5.84 -8.74
N VAL A 38 -7.70 -6.21 -9.26
CA VAL A 38 -6.97 -5.41 -10.26
C VAL A 38 -7.82 -5.23 -11.52
N GLU A 39 -8.44 -6.29 -12.02
CA GLU A 39 -9.23 -6.28 -13.25
C GLU A 39 -10.48 -5.38 -13.12
N GLU A 40 -11.20 -5.49 -12.00
CA GLU A 40 -12.34 -4.64 -11.70
C GLU A 40 -11.91 -3.18 -11.58
N ALA A 41 -10.82 -2.91 -10.84
CA ALA A 41 -10.28 -1.57 -10.64
C ALA A 41 -9.97 -0.89 -11.97
N VAL A 42 -9.20 -1.55 -12.84
CA VAL A 42 -8.86 -1.00 -14.17
C VAL A 42 -10.12 -0.71 -15.00
N SER A 43 -11.08 -1.65 -14.99
CA SER A 43 -12.35 -1.48 -15.73
C SER A 43 -13.15 -0.28 -15.26
N VAL A 44 -13.35 -0.13 -13.94
CA VAL A 44 -14.16 0.96 -13.38
C VAL A 44 -13.44 2.31 -13.48
N ILE A 45 -12.12 2.37 -13.28
CA ILE A 45 -11.36 3.62 -13.39
C ILE A 45 -11.42 4.17 -14.82
N VAL A 46 -11.27 3.32 -15.82
CA VAL A 46 -11.32 3.73 -17.23
C VAL A 46 -12.73 4.20 -17.62
N ARG A 47 -13.78 3.56 -17.10
CA ARG A 47 -15.17 3.90 -17.37
C ARG A 47 -15.59 5.19 -16.66
N GLU A 48 -15.38 5.28 -15.35
CA GLU A 48 -15.87 6.37 -14.49
C GLU A 48 -15.02 7.62 -14.59
N LYS A 49 -13.76 7.50 -14.94
CA LYS A 49 -12.79 8.62 -15.06
C LYS A 49 -12.78 9.51 -13.81
N PRO A 50 -12.56 8.98 -12.62
CA PRO A 50 -12.60 9.75 -11.40
C PRO A 50 -11.48 10.79 -11.35
N ASP A 51 -11.66 11.83 -10.53
CA ASP A 51 -10.60 12.81 -10.24
C ASP A 51 -9.44 12.16 -9.51
N VAL A 52 -9.76 11.28 -8.51
CA VAL A 52 -8.76 10.58 -7.70
C VAL A 52 -9.16 9.11 -7.52
N VAL A 53 -8.20 8.23 -7.55
CA VAL A 53 -8.34 6.82 -7.16
C VAL A 53 -7.70 6.63 -5.80
N LEU A 54 -8.49 6.22 -4.81
CA LEU A 54 -7.96 5.68 -3.55
C LEU A 54 -7.55 4.23 -3.79
N LEU A 55 -6.30 3.90 -3.56
CA LEU A 55 -5.72 2.65 -4.00
C LEU A 55 -4.97 1.94 -2.88
N ASP A 56 -5.46 0.76 -2.47
CA ASP A 56 -4.66 -0.11 -1.60
C ASP A 56 -3.40 -0.58 -2.34
N VAL A 57 -2.28 -0.46 -1.65
CA VAL A 57 -0.97 -0.89 -2.15
C VAL A 57 -0.89 -2.42 -2.19
N HIS A 58 -1.47 -3.09 -1.21
CA HIS A 58 -1.29 -4.52 -0.97
C HIS A 58 -2.55 -5.34 -1.29
N MET A 59 -2.78 -5.60 -2.57
CA MET A 59 -3.86 -6.45 -3.05
C MET A 59 -3.31 -7.67 -3.80
N PRO A 60 -4.06 -8.79 -3.88
CA PRO A 60 -3.73 -9.90 -4.76
C PRO A 60 -3.61 -9.46 -6.23
N GLY A 61 -2.84 -10.21 -7.02
CA GLY A 61 -2.75 -9.94 -8.47
C GLY A 61 -1.78 -8.83 -8.87
N GLY A 62 -0.79 -8.50 -8.03
CA GLY A 62 0.22 -7.48 -8.33
C GLY A 62 -0.02 -6.15 -7.61
N GLY A 63 -1.10 -6.06 -6.83
CA GLY A 63 -1.37 -4.91 -5.96
C GLY A 63 -1.67 -3.61 -6.68
N GLY A 64 -1.59 -2.51 -5.91
CA GLY A 64 -1.86 -1.18 -6.43
C GLY A 64 -0.93 -0.74 -7.57
N ILE A 65 0.32 -1.21 -7.56
CA ILE A 65 1.30 -0.91 -8.63
C ILE A 65 0.80 -1.44 -9.98
N GLU A 66 0.25 -2.64 -10.01
CA GLU A 66 -0.27 -3.22 -11.25
C GLU A 66 -1.51 -2.46 -11.75
N VAL A 67 -2.37 -1.98 -10.84
CA VAL A 67 -3.50 -1.10 -11.22
C VAL A 67 -2.98 0.19 -11.86
N ILE A 68 -2.00 0.86 -11.24
CA ILE A 68 -1.41 2.09 -11.78
C ILE A 68 -0.85 1.84 -13.18
N ARG A 69 -0.06 0.77 -13.36
CA ARG A 69 0.57 0.42 -14.64
C ARG A 69 -0.46 0.19 -15.73
N GLN A 70 -1.47 -0.63 -15.49
CA GLN A 70 -2.50 -0.95 -16.49
C GLN A 70 -3.41 0.24 -16.82
N VAL A 71 -3.68 1.10 -15.84
CA VAL A 71 -4.45 2.33 -16.07
C VAL A 71 -3.62 3.34 -16.86
N ALA A 72 -2.33 3.48 -16.57
CA ALA A 72 -1.45 4.40 -17.29
C ALA A 72 -1.36 4.09 -18.79
N GLU A 73 -1.42 2.82 -19.18
CA GLU A 73 -1.47 2.39 -20.59
C GLU A 73 -2.75 2.88 -21.33
N ARG A 74 -3.83 3.12 -20.59
CA ARG A 74 -5.14 3.49 -21.12
C ARG A 74 -5.51 4.94 -20.84
N ARG A 75 -4.95 5.52 -19.78
CA ARG A 75 -5.24 6.87 -19.27
C ARG A 75 -4.04 7.45 -18.51
N ALA A 76 -3.16 8.12 -19.23
CA ALA A 76 -1.88 8.64 -18.71
C ALA A 76 -2.02 9.69 -17.58
N ALA A 77 -3.17 10.37 -17.45
CA ALA A 77 -3.36 11.49 -16.51
C ALA A 77 -4.19 11.13 -15.26
N GLN A 78 -4.35 9.85 -14.93
CA GLN A 78 -5.08 9.45 -13.72
C GLN A 78 -4.27 9.76 -12.46
N ARG A 79 -4.92 10.32 -11.43
CA ARG A 79 -4.31 10.59 -10.12
C ARG A 79 -4.64 9.47 -9.15
N PHE A 80 -3.61 9.01 -8.42
CA PHE A 80 -3.71 7.96 -7.42
C PHE A 80 -3.24 8.49 -6.07
N LEU A 81 -4.04 8.22 -5.03
CA LEU A 81 -3.69 8.38 -3.62
C LEU A 81 -3.60 6.98 -3.03
N ALA A 82 -2.40 6.55 -2.69
CA ALA A 82 -2.17 5.23 -2.13
C ALA A 82 -2.59 5.18 -0.66
N LEU A 83 -3.29 4.09 -0.29
CA LEU A 83 -3.66 3.73 1.07
C LEU A 83 -2.91 2.45 1.47
N SER A 84 -2.30 2.42 2.65
CA SER A 84 -1.64 1.22 3.14
C SER A 84 -1.65 1.11 4.65
N VAL A 85 -1.57 -0.11 5.17
CA VAL A 85 -1.30 -0.36 6.58
C VAL A 85 0.19 -0.22 6.92
N SER A 86 1.06 -0.29 5.91
CA SER A 86 2.52 -0.18 6.01
C SER A 86 2.97 1.27 5.80
N ASP A 87 3.99 1.69 6.54
CA ASP A 87 4.75 2.94 6.34
C ASP A 87 6.20 2.65 5.91
N ALA A 88 6.45 1.47 5.36
CA ALA A 88 7.77 1.06 4.92
C ALA A 88 8.23 1.87 3.70
N ALA A 89 9.48 2.33 3.73
CA ALA A 89 10.04 3.19 2.69
C ALA A 89 9.97 2.56 1.29
N GLU A 90 10.18 1.25 1.19
CA GLU A 90 10.15 0.53 -0.08
C GLU A 90 8.76 0.55 -0.73
N ASP A 91 7.69 0.38 0.07
CA ASP A 91 6.31 0.42 -0.42
C ASP A 91 5.97 1.82 -0.93
N VAL A 92 6.37 2.85 -0.16
CA VAL A 92 6.17 4.25 -0.53
C VAL A 92 6.88 4.58 -1.84
N ILE A 93 8.17 4.25 -1.93
CA ILE A 93 8.99 4.55 -3.11
C ILE A 93 8.47 3.80 -4.33
N ALA A 94 8.12 2.52 -4.19
CA ALA A 94 7.65 1.69 -5.29
C ALA A 94 6.35 2.25 -5.90
N VAL A 95 5.37 2.63 -5.06
CA VAL A 95 4.09 3.14 -5.54
C VAL A 95 4.20 4.56 -6.12
N ILE A 96 5.08 5.40 -5.58
CA ILE A 96 5.35 6.74 -6.13
C ILE A 96 6.05 6.64 -7.49
N ARG A 97 7.05 5.76 -7.61
CA ARG A 97 7.70 5.49 -8.91
C ARG A 97 6.71 4.95 -9.96
N ALA A 98 5.72 4.18 -9.53
CA ALA A 98 4.66 3.71 -10.42
C ALA A 98 3.71 4.84 -10.88
N GLY A 99 3.67 5.98 -10.17
CA GLY A 99 2.90 7.16 -10.59
C GLY A 99 1.85 7.64 -9.59
N ALA A 100 1.83 7.14 -8.34
CA ALA A 100 0.97 7.70 -7.30
C ALA A 100 1.42 9.11 -6.93
N ARG A 101 0.45 9.99 -6.62
CA ARG A 101 0.68 11.38 -6.23
C ARG A 101 0.71 11.58 -4.72
N GLY A 102 0.33 10.57 -3.96
CA GLY A 102 0.36 10.63 -2.51
C GLY A 102 0.30 9.25 -1.89
N TYR A 103 0.64 9.21 -0.62
CA TYR A 103 0.64 8.01 0.20
C TYR A 103 0.19 8.36 1.61
N VAL A 104 -0.84 7.68 2.09
CA VAL A 104 -1.37 7.81 3.45
C VAL A 104 -1.57 6.43 4.07
N THR A 105 -1.47 6.36 5.39
CA THR A 105 -1.74 5.11 6.11
C THR A 105 -3.25 4.93 6.34
N LYS A 106 -3.72 3.69 6.39
CA LYS A 106 -5.13 3.36 6.66
C LYS A 106 -5.61 3.76 8.07
N SER A 107 -4.74 4.34 8.88
CA SER A 107 -5.07 4.95 10.18
C SER A 107 -5.49 6.42 10.09
N ILE A 108 -5.49 7.01 8.89
CA ILE A 108 -5.92 8.38 8.63
C ILE A 108 -7.42 8.54 8.98
N SER A 109 -7.82 9.69 9.50
CA SER A 109 -9.23 10.00 9.73
C SER A 109 -9.97 10.30 8.41
N GLY A 110 -11.30 10.14 8.38
CA GLY A 110 -12.11 10.46 7.20
C GLY A 110 -11.99 11.93 6.77
N GLU A 111 -11.83 12.85 7.73
CA GLU A 111 -11.61 14.27 7.44
C GLU A 111 -10.28 14.53 6.76
N GLU A 112 -9.19 14.04 7.33
CA GLU A 112 -7.85 14.17 6.74
C GLU A 112 -7.76 13.46 5.38
N LEU A 113 -8.46 12.34 5.21
CA LEU A 113 -8.51 11.64 3.92
C LEU A 113 -9.25 12.46 2.85
N ALA A 114 -10.34 13.12 3.20
CA ALA A 114 -11.06 14.01 2.29
C ALA A 114 -10.19 15.21 1.86
N ASP A 115 -9.45 15.80 2.79
CA ASP A 115 -8.51 16.88 2.50
C ASP A 115 -7.37 16.39 1.58
N ALA A 116 -6.81 15.21 1.86
CA ALA A 116 -5.81 14.57 1.03
C ALA A 116 -6.29 14.32 -0.42
N ILE A 117 -7.54 13.88 -0.58
CA ILE A 117 -8.18 13.73 -1.89
C ILE A 117 -8.26 15.09 -2.62
N GLY A 118 -8.65 16.14 -1.91
CA GLY A 118 -8.70 17.49 -2.47
C GLY A 118 -7.34 17.96 -2.97
N CYS A 119 -6.29 17.83 -2.17
CA CYS A 119 -4.92 18.16 -2.55
C CYS A 119 -4.45 17.39 -3.79
N VAL A 120 -4.66 16.06 -3.81
CA VAL A 120 -4.28 15.22 -4.96
C VAL A 120 -5.08 15.60 -6.22
N ARG A 121 -6.40 15.89 -6.07
CA ARG A 121 -7.22 16.39 -7.18
C ARG A 121 -6.65 17.69 -7.78
N ASP A 122 -6.18 18.58 -6.93
CA ASP A 122 -5.65 19.88 -7.37
C ASP A 122 -4.21 19.77 -7.92
N GLY A 123 -3.59 18.60 -7.82
CA GLY A 123 -2.28 18.28 -8.39
C GLY A 123 -1.13 18.28 -7.39
N ASP A 124 -1.43 18.55 -6.12
CA ASP A 124 -0.45 18.51 -5.05
C ASP A 124 -0.07 17.08 -4.66
N ALA A 125 1.09 16.93 -4.05
CA ALA A 125 1.55 15.68 -3.48
C ALA A 125 1.17 15.60 -1.99
N VAL A 126 0.72 14.43 -1.54
CA VAL A 126 0.31 14.22 -0.15
C VAL A 126 1.13 13.13 0.50
N PHE A 127 1.90 13.50 1.53
CA PHE A 127 2.70 12.60 2.35
C PHE A 127 2.71 13.08 3.79
N SER A 128 2.81 12.15 4.76
CA SER A 128 3.22 12.55 6.09
C SER A 128 4.68 13.09 6.06
N PRO A 129 5.10 13.94 7.01
CA PRO A 129 6.47 14.47 7.04
C PRO A 129 7.54 13.38 7.02
N ARG A 130 7.28 12.25 7.67
CA ARG A 130 8.18 11.08 7.68
C ARG A 130 8.30 10.44 6.29
N LEU A 131 7.16 10.25 5.62
CA LEU A 131 7.13 9.63 4.29
C LEU A 131 7.73 10.55 3.23
N ALA A 132 7.57 11.86 3.36
CA ALA A 132 8.22 12.84 2.49
C ALA A 132 9.76 12.75 2.58
N GLY A 133 10.32 12.45 3.75
CA GLY A 133 11.75 12.16 3.92
C GLY A 133 12.21 11.00 3.02
N PHE A 134 11.51 9.87 3.07
CA PHE A 134 11.87 8.71 2.23
C PHE A 134 11.83 9.02 0.71
N VAL A 135 10.85 9.82 0.30
CA VAL A 135 10.75 10.24 -1.10
C VAL A 135 11.94 11.11 -1.49
N LEU A 136 12.29 12.08 -0.65
CA LEU A 136 13.44 12.96 -0.89
C LEU A 136 14.76 12.17 -0.93
N ASP A 137 14.98 11.29 0.02
CA ASP A 137 16.19 10.44 0.10
C ASP A 137 16.32 9.56 -1.16
N ALA A 138 15.20 9.01 -1.65
CA ALA A 138 15.17 8.23 -2.88
C ALA A 138 15.54 9.05 -4.14
N PHE A 139 15.21 10.33 -4.16
CA PHE A 139 15.58 11.24 -5.26
C PHE A 139 17.02 11.74 -5.17
N HIS A 140 17.61 11.81 -3.97
CA HIS A 140 19.01 12.18 -3.79
C HIS A 140 19.98 11.02 -4.03
N GLY A 141 19.47 9.81 -4.31
CA GLY A 141 20.30 8.63 -4.53
C GLY A 141 20.92 8.06 -3.25
N GLU A 142 20.47 8.52 -2.08
CA GLU A 142 20.94 8.06 -0.76
C GLU A 142 20.26 6.76 -0.31
N ILE A 143 19.14 6.39 -0.94
CA ILE A 143 18.63 5.03 -0.83
C ILE A 143 19.32 4.23 -1.93
N PRO A 144 20.16 3.24 -1.61
CA PRO A 144 20.65 2.31 -2.59
C PRO A 144 19.45 1.81 -3.40
N GLU A 145 19.56 1.74 -4.72
CA GLU A 145 18.65 0.90 -5.49
C GLU A 145 18.53 -0.37 -4.67
N ALA A 146 17.31 -0.68 -4.20
CA ALA A 146 17.11 -1.86 -3.38
C ALA A 146 17.83 -2.96 -4.18
N GLU A 147 18.96 -3.43 -3.67
CA GLU A 147 19.62 -4.59 -4.26
C GLU A 147 18.47 -5.57 -4.38
N VAL A 148 18.11 -5.90 -5.62
CA VAL A 148 17.06 -6.85 -5.91
C VAL A 148 17.54 -8.12 -5.25
N ASP A 149 17.14 -8.32 -4.00
CA ASP A 149 17.46 -9.56 -3.29
C ASP A 149 16.53 -10.61 -3.87
N PRO A 150 17.04 -11.51 -4.75
CA PRO A 150 16.22 -12.49 -5.43
C PRO A 150 15.46 -13.38 -4.43
N GLU A 151 15.93 -13.46 -3.20
CA GLU A 151 15.28 -14.22 -2.13
C GLU A 151 14.05 -13.48 -1.58
N LEU A 152 14.11 -12.14 -1.47
CA LEU A 152 12.96 -11.30 -1.10
C LEU A 152 11.89 -11.27 -2.19
N ASP A 153 12.27 -11.33 -3.46
CA ASP A 153 11.33 -11.31 -4.58
C ASP A 153 10.44 -12.56 -4.66
N GLN A 154 10.88 -13.65 -4.03
CA GLN A 154 10.07 -14.88 -3.89
C GLN A 154 8.94 -14.73 -2.85
N LEU A 155 9.01 -13.70 -1.99
CA LEU A 155 8.02 -13.46 -0.95
C LEU A 155 6.87 -12.58 -1.48
N THR A 156 5.66 -12.98 -1.15
CA THR A 156 4.49 -12.11 -1.38
C THR A 156 4.57 -10.86 -0.49
N PRO A 157 3.89 -9.77 -0.83
CA PRO A 157 3.84 -8.56 0.01
C PRO A 157 3.46 -8.88 1.46
N ARG A 158 2.48 -9.77 1.67
CA ARG A 158 2.04 -10.18 3.01
C ARG A 158 3.09 -10.98 3.78
N GLU A 159 3.85 -11.82 3.10
CA GLU A 159 4.97 -12.56 3.68
C GLU A 159 6.11 -11.62 4.06
N ARG A 160 6.42 -10.60 3.24
CA ARG A 160 7.41 -9.58 3.58
C ARG A 160 7.00 -8.76 4.80
N GLU A 161 5.73 -8.39 4.92
CA GLU A 161 5.20 -7.67 6.08
C GLU A 161 5.29 -8.49 7.37
N VAL A 162 4.92 -9.77 7.31
CA VAL A 162 5.08 -10.70 8.45
C VAL A 162 6.56 -10.87 8.80
N LEU A 163 7.45 -11.02 7.82
CA LEU A 163 8.90 -11.11 8.00
C LEU A 163 9.47 -9.90 8.77
N ARG A 164 9.10 -8.67 8.37
CA ARG A 164 9.54 -7.44 9.05
C ARG A 164 9.10 -7.38 10.49
N LEU A 165 7.86 -7.78 10.79
CA LEU A 165 7.35 -7.79 12.16
C LEU A 165 8.02 -8.86 13.02
N ILE A 166 8.33 -10.04 12.45
CA ILE A 166 9.13 -11.08 13.10
C ILE A 166 10.54 -10.57 13.41
N ALA A 167 11.17 -9.90 12.48
CA ALA A 167 12.51 -9.33 12.62
C ALA A 167 12.58 -8.27 13.73
N ARG A 168 11.52 -7.47 13.88
CA ARG A 168 11.35 -6.52 14.99
C ARG A 168 11.01 -7.16 16.34
N GLY A 169 10.92 -8.49 16.41
CA GLY A 169 10.72 -9.24 17.64
C GLY A 169 9.26 -9.45 18.07
N TYR A 170 8.26 -8.99 17.29
CA TYR A 170 6.85 -9.13 17.64
C TYR A 170 6.42 -10.59 17.73
N LEU A 171 5.59 -10.92 18.74
CA LEU A 171 4.99 -12.23 18.88
C LEU A 171 3.86 -12.45 17.85
N TYR A 172 3.58 -13.68 17.49
CA TYR A 172 2.52 -14.02 16.51
C TYR A 172 1.16 -13.40 16.85
N LYS A 173 0.82 -13.32 18.15
CA LYS A 173 -0.43 -12.67 18.60
C LYS A 173 -0.43 -11.16 18.33
N GLU A 174 0.71 -10.51 18.52
CA GLU A 174 0.87 -9.07 18.26
C GLU A 174 0.83 -8.77 16.77
N ILE A 175 1.49 -9.60 15.96
CA ILE A 175 1.45 -9.54 14.51
C ILE A 175 0.00 -9.73 14.01
N ALA A 176 -0.69 -10.74 14.54
CA ALA A 176 -2.08 -11.00 14.19
C ALA A 176 -3.00 -9.80 14.46
N MET A 177 -2.86 -9.16 15.62
CA MET A 177 -3.61 -7.94 15.95
C MET A 177 -3.28 -6.77 15.01
N ARG A 178 -1.98 -6.55 14.72
CA ARG A 178 -1.54 -5.47 13.84
C ARG A 178 -2.02 -5.64 12.40
N LEU A 179 -2.07 -6.88 11.94
CA LEU A 179 -2.39 -7.22 10.55
C LEU A 179 -3.88 -7.57 10.35
N GLY A 180 -4.70 -7.56 11.40
CA GLY A 180 -6.12 -7.90 11.33
C GLY A 180 -6.40 -9.35 10.91
N ILE A 181 -5.49 -10.29 11.23
CA ILE A 181 -5.60 -11.71 10.87
C ILE A 181 -5.50 -12.62 12.10
N SER A 182 -5.78 -13.92 11.92
CA SER A 182 -5.63 -14.87 13.01
C SER A 182 -4.16 -15.22 13.29
N PRO A 183 -3.78 -15.56 14.55
CA PRO A 183 -2.44 -16.06 14.85
C PRO A 183 -2.05 -17.28 14.02
N LYS A 184 -3.02 -18.14 13.69
CA LYS A 184 -2.83 -19.30 12.83
C LYS A 184 -2.46 -18.91 11.40
N THR A 185 -3.04 -17.82 10.92
CA THR A 185 -2.71 -17.24 9.59
C THR A 185 -1.29 -16.67 9.58
N VAL A 186 -0.86 -16.00 10.67
CA VAL A 186 0.52 -15.54 10.83
C VAL A 186 1.49 -16.73 10.80
N GLU A 187 1.18 -17.80 11.52
CA GLU A 187 1.98 -19.03 11.53
C GLU A 187 2.12 -19.66 10.14
N ALA A 188 1.03 -19.67 9.36
CA ALA A 188 1.04 -20.15 7.99
C ALA A 188 1.96 -19.29 7.09
N HIS A 189 1.90 -17.96 7.21
CA HIS A 189 2.80 -17.04 6.48
C HIS A 189 4.26 -17.27 6.90
N VAL A 190 4.56 -17.39 8.18
CA VAL A 190 5.91 -17.66 8.67
C VAL A 190 6.43 -19.00 8.12
N GLY A 191 5.62 -20.04 8.13
CA GLY A 191 5.99 -21.34 7.54
C GLY A 191 6.27 -21.25 6.04
N SER A 192 5.51 -20.43 5.31
CA SER A 192 5.75 -20.20 3.89
C SER A 192 7.06 -19.43 3.66
N VAL A 193 7.32 -18.37 4.44
CA VAL A 193 8.57 -17.59 4.37
C VAL A 193 9.77 -18.47 4.66
N LEU A 194 9.76 -19.25 5.75
CA LEU A 194 10.84 -20.18 6.11
C LEU A 194 11.16 -21.14 4.96
N ARG A 195 10.12 -21.70 4.34
CA ARG A 195 10.31 -22.64 3.21
C ARG A 195 10.91 -21.94 1.98
N LYS A 196 10.46 -20.73 1.64
CA LYS A 196 10.93 -19.96 0.48
C LYS A 196 12.37 -19.50 0.66
N LEU A 197 12.74 -19.08 1.87
CA LEU A 197 14.11 -18.66 2.22
C LEU A 197 15.02 -19.82 2.64
N GLN A 198 14.52 -21.07 2.60
CA GLN A 198 15.25 -22.27 3.01
C GLN A 198 15.79 -22.22 4.46
N LEU A 199 15.03 -21.54 5.34
CA LEU A 199 15.33 -21.44 6.77
C LEU A 199 14.47 -22.43 7.56
N SER A 200 14.98 -22.85 8.73
CA SER A 200 14.33 -23.90 9.53
C SER A 200 13.62 -23.35 10.77
N THR A 201 14.05 -22.19 11.27
CA THR A 201 13.55 -21.65 12.52
C THR A 201 13.25 -20.16 12.43
N ARG A 202 12.32 -19.70 13.29
CA ARG A 202 12.04 -18.27 13.45
C ARG A 202 13.29 -17.47 13.85
N HIS A 203 14.18 -18.07 14.61
CA HIS A 203 15.39 -17.40 15.06
C HIS A 203 16.37 -17.16 13.91
N GLU A 204 16.50 -18.14 13.01
CA GLU A 204 17.25 -17.97 11.75
C GLU A 204 16.62 -16.90 10.87
N LEU A 205 15.28 -16.85 10.81
CA LEU A 205 14.55 -15.84 10.05
C LEU A 205 14.81 -14.42 10.58
N SER A 206 14.79 -14.24 11.91
CA SER A 206 15.10 -12.94 12.52
C SER A 206 16.54 -12.51 12.23
N ARG A 207 17.51 -13.42 12.37
CA ARG A 207 18.92 -13.16 12.07
C ARG A 207 19.14 -12.83 10.60
N TRP A 208 18.53 -13.59 9.69
CA TRP A 208 18.57 -13.39 8.26
C TRP A 208 18.07 -11.99 7.87
N ALA A 209 16.98 -11.54 8.48
CA ALA A 209 16.41 -10.22 8.24
C ALA A 209 17.28 -9.06 8.77
N VAL A 210 17.95 -9.26 9.93
CA VAL A 210 18.89 -8.27 10.49
C VAL A 210 20.15 -8.16 9.62
N GLU A 211 20.71 -9.28 9.16
CA GLU A 211 21.90 -9.32 8.28
C GLU A 211 21.65 -8.54 6.97
N ARG A 212 20.39 -8.51 6.49
CA ARG A 212 19.96 -7.77 5.28
C ARG A 212 19.38 -6.39 5.57
N ARG A 213 19.55 -5.89 6.79
CA ARG A 213 19.06 -4.55 7.21
C ARG A 213 17.58 -4.31 6.92
N LEU A 214 16.74 -5.36 7.00
CA LEU A 214 15.29 -5.24 6.84
C LEU A 214 14.61 -4.60 8.06
N VAL A 215 15.35 -4.44 9.14
CA VAL A 215 14.95 -3.73 10.37
C VAL A 215 16.18 -3.01 10.94
N ASP A 216 15.96 -1.78 11.37
CA ASP A 216 16.87 -1.00 12.18
C ASP A 216 16.80 -1.41 13.66
#